data_fa3d6dbe0e3f03b71a7b69350a3d6ddc
#
_entry.id   fa3d6dbe0e3f03b71a7b69350a3d6ddc
#
_cell.length_a   1.000
_cell.length_b   1.000
_cell.length_c   1.000
_cell.angle_alpha   90.00
_cell.angle_beta   90.00
_cell.angle_gamma   90.00
#
_symmetry.space_group_name_H-M   'P 1'
#
loop_
_entity.id
_entity.type
_entity.pdbx_description
1 polymer ?
#
loop_
_entity_poly.entity_id
_entity_poly.type
_entity_poly.pdbx_seq_one_letter_code
_entity_poly.pdbx_strand_id
1 'polypeptide(L)'
;MAQLRLALAQINPTVGDLGGNAAAIRRWTAQAADRGAHLVAFPEMVLTGYPVEDLALRASFVDASEAALKQLAADLAADGLGHLPVVVGYLDHAGEGTAGSGPGRVLPQNCAGVLHEGRVKARYAKHHLPNYGVFDEYRIFAPGTDLTVVRVGDIDVAIAICEDLWQEGGPVALTREAGAELLLVINGSPYEEDKDDTRLELCARRAGQAGCALAYLNLVGGQDELVFDGDSLVVDAAGTVLARGPQFREDLLVVDLDLAESTVNPAHPPEGVVHVTLSDQPIAPYAAEPAPHAPRLDPVGEVYEALTLGLGDYVRKNGFRSVLLGVSGGIDSTLVATIAADALGGQNVVGISNPSRYSSQHSRDDAEELAARLGLDYRVIPIEPMVSAFLDNVKLSGVAEENLQARVRALVWMGLSNQEGHLVLANSNKSELSVGYSTIYGDSVGGFAPIKDVPKTLVWELARWRNAEAVRRGETPPIPESTITKAPSAELRPGQVDQDSLPPYDVLDAILDAYVEGARGRAELVAAGFDEAVVDKVVGLVDRAEWKRRQFAPGPKISSLAFGRDRRLPVTSRWREQDS
;
A
#
# COMPACT_ATOMS: atom_id res chain seq x y z
N MET A 1 38.88 3.99 8.64
CA MET A 1 37.54 4.21 8.03
C MET A 1 37.51 3.44 6.70
N ALA A 2 36.60 2.55 6.56
CA ALA A 2 36.35 1.81 5.31
C ALA A 2 35.18 2.44 4.55
N GLN A 3 35.26 2.45 3.23
CA GLN A 3 34.18 2.97 2.38
C GLN A 3 33.32 1.83 1.86
N LEU A 4 31.99 1.98 1.90
CA LEU A 4 31.04 1.04 1.33
C LEU A 4 30.09 1.78 0.40
N ARG A 5 30.05 1.40 -0.89
CA ARG A 5 28.97 1.82 -1.80
C ARG A 5 27.82 0.81 -1.70
N LEU A 6 26.75 1.24 -1.04
CA LEU A 6 25.53 0.45 -0.85
C LEU A 6 24.49 0.85 -1.90
N ALA A 7 23.90 -0.14 -2.57
CA ALA A 7 22.77 0.06 -3.48
C ALA A 7 21.51 -0.57 -2.88
N LEU A 8 20.48 0.25 -2.68
CA LEU A 8 19.16 -0.14 -2.19
C LEU A 8 18.18 -0.08 -3.36
N ALA A 9 17.73 -1.22 -3.84
CA ALA A 9 16.81 -1.33 -4.98
C ALA A 9 15.35 -1.33 -4.49
N GLN A 10 14.73 -0.17 -4.47
CA GLN A 10 13.32 0.04 -4.16
C GLN A 10 12.48 -0.32 -5.37
N ILE A 11 11.89 -1.53 -5.39
CA ILE A 11 11.21 -2.06 -6.58
C ILE A 11 9.80 -2.57 -6.27
N ASN A 12 9.01 -2.77 -7.34
CA ASN A 12 7.60 -3.16 -7.31
C ASN A 12 7.42 -4.61 -7.78
N PRO A 13 7.50 -5.61 -6.90
CA PRO A 13 7.27 -7.00 -7.26
C PRO A 13 5.79 -7.32 -7.43
N THR A 14 5.49 -8.40 -8.13
CA THR A 14 4.15 -8.99 -8.21
C THR A 14 4.10 -10.29 -7.44
N VAL A 15 3.12 -10.46 -6.56
CA VAL A 15 2.95 -11.70 -5.79
C VAL A 15 2.77 -12.90 -6.72
N GLY A 16 3.62 -13.93 -6.51
CA GLY A 16 3.58 -15.18 -7.27
C GLY A 16 4.32 -15.16 -8.62
N ASP A 17 4.76 -14.00 -9.11
CA ASP A 17 5.55 -13.90 -10.34
C ASP A 17 7.05 -14.07 -10.07
N LEU A 18 7.45 -15.29 -9.65
CA LEU A 18 8.84 -15.60 -9.31
C LEU A 18 9.80 -15.30 -10.48
N GLY A 19 9.38 -15.58 -11.72
CA GLY A 19 10.20 -15.34 -12.91
C GLY A 19 10.38 -13.87 -13.22
N GLY A 20 9.31 -13.10 -13.21
CA GLY A 20 9.33 -11.65 -13.44
C GLY A 20 10.09 -10.90 -12.35
N ASN A 21 9.87 -11.27 -11.07
CA ASN A 21 10.58 -10.69 -9.93
C ASN A 21 12.09 -11.01 -10.00
N ALA A 22 12.48 -12.26 -10.30
CA ALA A 22 13.89 -12.62 -10.50
C ALA A 22 14.55 -11.85 -11.66
N ALA A 23 13.84 -11.67 -12.77
CA ALA A 23 14.33 -10.88 -13.89
C ALA A 23 14.50 -9.39 -13.51
N ALA A 24 13.59 -8.84 -12.69
CA ALA A 24 13.73 -7.48 -12.15
C ALA A 24 14.97 -7.37 -11.24
N ILE A 25 15.16 -8.31 -10.31
CA ILE A 25 16.33 -8.35 -9.42
C ILE A 25 17.64 -8.38 -10.25
N ARG A 26 17.74 -9.23 -11.27
CA ARG A 26 18.92 -9.27 -12.17
C ARG A 26 19.18 -7.92 -12.83
N ARG A 27 18.14 -7.31 -13.39
CA ARG A 27 18.25 -6.00 -14.07
C ARG A 27 18.72 -4.89 -13.12
N TRP A 28 18.17 -4.80 -11.93
CA TRP A 28 18.56 -3.79 -10.95
C TRP A 28 19.95 -4.06 -10.36
N THR A 29 20.33 -5.34 -10.19
CA THR A 29 21.71 -5.73 -9.80
C THR A 29 22.72 -5.29 -10.84
N ALA A 30 22.43 -5.46 -12.13
CA ALA A 30 23.31 -4.98 -13.20
C ALA A 30 23.50 -3.45 -13.15
N GLN A 31 22.41 -2.68 -12.94
CA GLN A 31 22.49 -1.23 -12.78
C GLN A 31 23.32 -0.82 -11.55
N ALA A 32 23.19 -1.56 -10.43
CA ALA A 32 23.99 -1.33 -9.24
C ALA A 32 25.49 -1.61 -9.48
N ALA A 33 25.81 -2.70 -10.22
CA ALA A 33 27.17 -3.03 -10.62
C ALA A 33 27.77 -1.94 -11.52
N ASP A 34 27.01 -1.41 -12.49
CA ASP A 34 27.43 -0.30 -13.34
C ASP A 34 27.74 0.98 -12.55
N ARG A 35 27.10 1.15 -11.37
CA ARG A 35 27.35 2.21 -10.41
C ARG A 35 28.48 1.89 -9.43
N GLY A 36 29.12 0.73 -9.56
CA GLY A 36 30.24 0.29 -8.71
C GLY A 36 29.83 -0.10 -7.29
N ALA A 37 28.62 -0.60 -7.09
CA ALA A 37 28.14 -1.04 -5.77
C ALA A 37 29.00 -2.19 -5.21
N HIS A 38 29.21 -2.21 -3.90
CA HIS A 38 29.88 -3.28 -3.18
C HIS A 38 28.92 -4.24 -2.50
N LEU A 39 27.68 -3.79 -2.28
CA LEU A 39 26.57 -4.57 -1.76
C LEU A 39 25.27 -4.04 -2.36
N VAL A 40 24.40 -4.95 -2.81
CA VAL A 40 23.06 -4.63 -3.30
C VAL A 40 22.04 -5.28 -2.40
N ALA A 41 20.97 -4.55 -2.05
CA ALA A 41 19.86 -5.08 -1.28
C ALA A 41 18.53 -4.89 -2.01
N PHE A 42 17.65 -5.86 -1.83
CA PHE A 42 16.27 -5.87 -2.31
C PHE A 42 15.31 -6.02 -1.12
N PRO A 43 14.06 -5.54 -1.25
CA PRO A 43 13.09 -5.53 -0.15
C PRO A 43 12.71 -6.92 0.38
N GLU A 44 12.00 -6.90 1.51
CA GLU A 44 11.36 -8.07 2.12
C GLU A 44 10.50 -8.81 1.09
N MET A 45 10.67 -10.14 1.03
CA MET A 45 9.94 -11.06 0.14
C MET A 45 9.85 -10.62 -1.34
N VAL A 46 10.79 -9.83 -1.81
CA VAL A 46 10.79 -9.30 -3.18
C VAL A 46 10.71 -10.39 -4.26
N LEU A 47 11.28 -11.56 -4.01
CA LEU A 47 11.27 -12.67 -4.97
C LEU A 47 9.88 -13.28 -5.13
N THR A 48 9.11 -13.39 -4.04
CA THR A 48 7.75 -13.93 -4.03
C THR A 48 6.66 -12.86 -4.18
N GLY A 49 7.00 -11.59 -3.96
CA GLY A 49 6.07 -10.50 -3.68
C GLY A 49 5.54 -10.57 -2.24
N TYR A 50 4.97 -9.46 -1.73
CA TYR A 50 4.43 -9.34 -0.37
C TYR A 50 3.12 -8.53 -0.38
N PRO A 51 2.11 -8.93 0.44
CA PRO A 51 2.04 -10.12 1.26
C PRO A 51 1.62 -11.37 0.47
N VAL A 52 2.18 -12.52 0.81
CA VAL A 52 1.89 -13.80 0.12
C VAL A 52 0.65 -14.52 0.64
N GLU A 53 0.11 -14.08 1.77
CA GLU A 53 -1.09 -14.66 2.41
C GLU A 53 -1.02 -16.20 2.49
N ASP A 54 -2.13 -16.88 2.21
CA ASP A 54 -2.22 -18.35 2.24
C ASP A 54 -1.38 -19.08 1.17
N LEU A 55 -0.75 -18.38 0.23
CA LEU A 55 0.25 -19.00 -0.65
C LEU A 55 1.43 -19.54 0.16
N ALA A 56 1.82 -18.88 1.25
CA ALA A 56 2.86 -19.35 2.16
C ALA A 56 2.58 -20.74 2.75
N LEU A 57 1.31 -21.14 2.86
CA LEU A 57 0.90 -22.43 3.40
C LEU A 57 0.96 -23.57 2.39
N ARG A 58 1.33 -23.29 1.14
CA ARG A 58 1.49 -24.29 0.07
C ARG A 58 2.96 -24.69 -0.05
N ALA A 59 3.30 -25.94 0.29
CA ALA A 59 4.66 -26.44 0.20
C ALA A 59 5.25 -26.22 -1.20
N SER A 60 4.47 -26.44 -2.26
CA SER A 60 4.93 -26.22 -3.64
C SER A 60 5.31 -24.77 -3.94
N PHE A 61 4.71 -23.79 -3.27
CA PHE A 61 5.06 -22.37 -3.44
C PHE A 61 6.36 -22.05 -2.68
N VAL A 62 6.56 -22.63 -1.50
CA VAL A 62 7.80 -22.51 -0.73
C VAL A 62 8.97 -23.17 -1.48
N ASP A 63 8.77 -24.42 -1.99
CA ASP A 63 9.74 -25.12 -2.83
C ASP A 63 10.14 -24.31 -4.07
N ALA A 64 9.14 -23.68 -4.73
CA ALA A 64 9.38 -22.85 -5.90
C ALA A 64 10.17 -21.58 -5.56
N SER A 65 9.90 -20.94 -4.41
CA SER A 65 10.64 -19.78 -3.93
C SER A 65 12.12 -20.12 -3.66
N GLU A 66 12.36 -21.22 -2.94
CA GLU A 66 13.73 -21.68 -2.67
C GLU A 66 14.49 -22.02 -3.96
N ALA A 67 13.85 -22.75 -4.88
CA ALA A 67 14.43 -23.08 -6.17
C ALA A 67 14.74 -21.82 -7.01
N ALA A 68 13.82 -20.84 -7.03
CA ALA A 68 14.00 -19.58 -7.73
C ALA A 68 15.18 -18.77 -7.17
N LEU A 69 15.38 -18.75 -5.84
CA LEU A 69 16.52 -18.07 -5.22
C LEU A 69 17.85 -18.72 -5.62
N LYS A 70 17.93 -20.05 -5.61
CA LYS A 70 19.12 -20.81 -6.04
C LYS A 70 19.43 -20.55 -7.51
N GLN A 71 18.39 -20.56 -8.36
CA GLN A 71 18.54 -20.27 -9.79
C GLN A 71 18.99 -18.82 -10.02
N LEU A 72 18.42 -17.86 -9.29
CA LEU A 72 18.79 -16.44 -9.36
C LEU A 72 20.29 -16.26 -9.02
N ALA A 73 20.80 -16.94 -7.99
CA ALA A 73 22.23 -16.88 -7.65
C ALA A 73 23.10 -17.38 -8.80
N ALA A 74 22.73 -18.51 -9.43
CA ALA A 74 23.44 -19.06 -10.58
C ALA A 74 23.37 -18.11 -11.80
N ASP A 75 22.20 -17.52 -12.07
CA ASP A 75 21.99 -16.58 -13.17
C ASP A 75 22.84 -15.31 -13.01
N LEU A 76 22.89 -14.72 -11.80
CA LEU A 76 23.75 -13.57 -11.50
C LEU A 76 25.22 -13.89 -11.76
N ALA A 77 25.68 -15.08 -11.42
CA ALA A 77 27.07 -15.49 -11.73
C ALA A 77 27.28 -15.66 -13.23
N ALA A 78 26.30 -16.22 -13.95
CA ALA A 78 26.36 -16.36 -15.42
C ALA A 78 26.35 -14.99 -16.14
N ASP A 79 25.68 -14.00 -15.57
CA ASP A 79 25.67 -12.62 -16.05
C ASP A 79 27.00 -11.86 -15.73
N GLY A 80 27.97 -12.51 -15.07
CA GLY A 80 29.21 -11.87 -14.63
C GLY A 80 29.11 -11.05 -13.34
N LEU A 81 27.97 -11.10 -12.67
CA LEU A 81 27.65 -10.33 -11.46
C LEU A 81 27.89 -11.14 -10.16
N GLY A 82 28.41 -12.36 -10.25
CA GLY A 82 28.58 -13.24 -9.10
C GLY A 82 29.51 -12.71 -8.01
N HIS A 83 30.41 -11.78 -8.34
CA HIS A 83 31.33 -11.15 -7.38
C HIS A 83 30.66 -10.12 -6.47
N LEU A 84 29.47 -9.63 -6.84
CA LEU A 84 28.72 -8.65 -6.10
C LEU A 84 27.77 -9.34 -5.11
N PRO A 85 27.89 -9.13 -3.78
CA PRO A 85 26.93 -9.63 -2.81
C PRO A 85 25.55 -9.00 -3.01
N VAL A 86 24.50 -9.85 -3.02
CA VAL A 86 23.11 -9.42 -3.22
C VAL A 86 22.22 -9.98 -2.11
N VAL A 87 21.52 -9.11 -1.39
CA VAL A 87 20.55 -9.48 -0.34
C VAL A 87 19.14 -9.48 -0.95
N VAL A 88 18.43 -10.61 -0.87
CA VAL A 88 17.12 -10.82 -1.49
C VAL A 88 16.12 -11.37 -0.48
N GLY A 89 14.99 -10.66 -0.28
CA GLY A 89 13.87 -11.17 0.51
C GLY A 89 13.13 -12.30 -0.22
N TYR A 90 12.87 -13.42 0.46
CA TYR A 90 12.22 -14.60 -0.12
C TYR A 90 11.49 -15.44 0.95
N LEU A 91 10.72 -16.42 0.50
CA LEU A 91 10.03 -17.41 1.34
C LEU A 91 10.82 -18.71 1.36
N ASP A 92 11.07 -19.26 2.56
CA ASP A 92 11.86 -20.48 2.76
C ASP A 92 11.17 -21.47 3.71
N HIS A 93 11.62 -22.71 3.67
CA HIS A 93 11.26 -23.68 4.69
C HIS A 93 11.86 -23.32 6.05
N ALA A 94 11.12 -23.60 7.10
CA ALA A 94 11.68 -23.54 8.45
C ALA A 94 12.73 -24.65 8.63
N GLY A 95 13.81 -24.35 9.35
CA GLY A 95 14.83 -25.35 9.70
C GLY A 95 14.24 -26.51 10.51
N GLU A 96 14.94 -27.66 10.51
CA GLU A 96 14.57 -28.82 11.32
C GLU A 96 14.44 -28.43 12.81
N GLY A 97 13.31 -28.74 13.43
CA GLY A 97 13.05 -28.44 14.85
C GLY A 97 12.18 -27.23 15.14
N THR A 98 11.79 -26.44 14.12
CA THR A 98 10.84 -25.32 14.30
C THR A 98 9.42 -25.86 14.41
N ALA A 99 8.79 -25.69 15.58
CA ALA A 99 7.40 -26.09 15.81
C ALA A 99 6.44 -25.07 15.17
N GLY A 100 5.54 -25.55 14.33
CA GLY A 100 4.41 -24.74 13.86
C GLY A 100 3.30 -24.59 14.91
N SER A 101 2.44 -23.60 14.76
CA SER A 101 1.32 -23.31 15.68
C SER A 101 0.15 -24.31 15.62
N GLY A 102 0.36 -25.53 15.12
CA GLY A 102 -0.66 -26.60 15.06
C GLY A 102 -0.05 -27.99 14.97
N PRO A 103 -0.80 -29.06 15.32
CA PRO A 103 -0.27 -30.40 15.32
C PRO A 103 0.14 -30.85 13.91
N GLY A 104 1.44 -31.06 13.72
CA GLY A 104 2.03 -31.67 12.51
C GLY A 104 2.26 -30.73 11.32
N ARG A 105 2.16 -29.40 11.47
CA ARG A 105 2.41 -28.42 10.40
C ARG A 105 3.71 -27.67 10.68
N VAL A 106 4.66 -27.76 9.75
CA VAL A 106 5.85 -26.90 9.74
C VAL A 106 5.48 -25.64 8.93
N LEU A 107 5.52 -24.47 9.57
CA LEU A 107 5.30 -23.20 8.89
C LEU A 107 6.58 -22.77 8.17
N PRO A 108 6.48 -22.09 7.03
CA PRO A 108 7.64 -21.49 6.34
C PRO A 108 8.17 -20.28 7.12
N GLN A 109 9.27 -19.73 6.66
CA GLN A 109 9.90 -18.53 7.23
C GLN A 109 10.02 -17.43 6.19
N ASN A 110 9.77 -16.20 6.60
CA ASN A 110 10.11 -14.99 5.86
C ASN A 110 11.61 -14.73 6.02
N CYS A 111 12.37 -14.77 4.92
CA CYS A 111 13.82 -14.81 4.96
C CYS A 111 14.48 -13.77 4.05
N ALA A 112 15.72 -13.41 4.40
CA ALA A 112 16.68 -12.76 3.52
C ALA A 112 17.78 -13.76 3.14
N GLY A 113 17.98 -13.97 1.85
CA GLY A 113 19.08 -14.76 1.31
C GLY A 113 20.20 -13.84 0.83
N VAL A 114 21.44 -14.20 1.12
CA VAL A 114 22.63 -13.49 0.62
C VAL A 114 23.27 -14.30 -0.50
N LEU A 115 23.20 -13.76 -1.70
CA LEU A 115 23.73 -14.37 -2.91
C LEU A 115 25.15 -13.86 -3.20
N HIS A 116 26.09 -14.74 -3.39
CA HIS A 116 27.44 -14.40 -3.78
C HIS A 116 28.11 -15.61 -4.46
N GLU A 117 28.95 -15.38 -5.47
CA GLU A 117 29.64 -16.41 -6.24
C GLU A 117 28.75 -17.56 -6.74
N GLY A 118 27.55 -17.20 -7.21
CA GLY A 118 26.61 -18.16 -7.80
C GLY A 118 25.88 -19.05 -6.77
N ARG A 119 25.93 -18.73 -5.49
CA ARG A 119 25.34 -19.51 -4.40
C ARG A 119 24.67 -18.64 -3.35
N VAL A 120 23.74 -19.25 -2.62
CA VAL A 120 23.23 -18.68 -1.37
C VAL A 120 24.28 -18.93 -0.28
N LYS A 121 24.95 -17.88 0.18
CA LYS A 121 26.06 -17.95 1.17
C LYS A 121 25.58 -17.79 2.60
N ALA A 122 24.52 -17.02 2.82
CA ALA A 122 23.96 -16.78 4.15
C ALA A 122 22.42 -16.66 4.05
N ARG A 123 21.76 -16.88 5.16
CA ARG A 123 20.31 -16.81 5.31
C ARG A 123 19.97 -16.19 6.66
N TYR A 124 19.10 -15.20 6.66
CA TYR A 124 18.48 -14.66 7.87
C TYR A 124 16.98 -14.97 7.82
N ALA A 125 16.39 -15.39 8.95
CA ALA A 125 14.95 -15.54 9.09
C ALA A 125 14.40 -14.47 10.03
N LYS A 126 13.30 -13.81 9.62
CA LYS A 126 12.62 -12.77 10.38
C LYS A 126 12.33 -13.21 11.81
N HIS A 127 12.74 -12.42 12.78
CA HIS A 127 12.65 -12.74 14.19
C HIS A 127 11.29 -12.39 14.78
N HIS A 128 10.83 -11.14 14.55
CA HIS A 128 9.56 -10.64 15.03
C HIS A 128 8.51 -10.68 13.92
N LEU A 129 7.37 -11.29 14.22
CA LEU A 129 6.26 -11.45 13.29
C LEU A 129 5.12 -10.52 13.70
N PRO A 130 4.70 -9.54 12.88
CA PRO A 130 3.60 -8.66 13.23
C PRO A 130 2.26 -9.42 13.20
N ASN A 131 1.39 -9.12 14.17
CA ASN A 131 0.06 -9.72 14.26
C ASN A 131 -0.96 -8.68 14.76
N TYR A 132 -1.02 -7.56 14.08
CA TYR A 132 -1.90 -6.42 14.35
C TYR A 132 -2.24 -5.70 13.03
N GLY A 133 -3.34 -4.93 13.03
CA GLY A 133 -3.80 -4.21 11.83
C GLY A 133 -3.97 -5.15 10.63
N VAL A 134 -3.23 -4.89 9.57
CA VAL A 134 -3.24 -5.67 8.33
C VAL A 134 -2.39 -6.94 8.39
N PHE A 135 -1.59 -7.11 9.43
CA PHE A 135 -0.64 -8.21 9.54
C PHE A 135 -1.23 -9.40 10.31
N ASP A 136 -0.92 -10.60 9.82
CA ASP A 136 -1.35 -11.88 10.41
C ASP A 136 -0.23 -12.93 10.26
N GLU A 137 1.03 -12.50 10.51
CA GLU A 137 2.21 -13.30 10.18
C GLU A 137 2.39 -14.52 11.11
N TYR A 138 1.96 -14.45 12.38
CA TYR A 138 1.98 -15.63 13.27
C TYR A 138 1.13 -16.80 12.76
N ARG A 139 0.17 -16.54 11.90
CA ARG A 139 -0.66 -17.59 11.30
C ARG A 139 0.07 -18.34 10.19
N ILE A 140 1.02 -17.69 9.52
CA ILE A 140 1.61 -18.19 8.27
C ILE A 140 3.12 -18.39 8.34
N PHE A 141 3.85 -17.81 9.30
CA PHE A 141 5.30 -17.95 9.41
C PHE A 141 5.75 -18.47 10.78
N ALA A 142 6.92 -19.11 10.77
CA ALA A 142 7.68 -19.43 11.97
C ALA A 142 8.77 -18.35 12.18
N PRO A 143 9.00 -17.88 13.43
CA PRO A 143 10.06 -16.91 13.69
C PRO A 143 11.47 -17.50 13.54
N GLY A 144 12.44 -16.64 13.23
CA GLY A 144 13.86 -16.94 13.33
C GLY A 144 14.38 -16.76 14.75
N THR A 145 15.64 -17.14 14.99
CA THR A 145 16.29 -17.06 16.31
C THR A 145 17.64 -16.34 16.29
N ASP A 146 18.35 -16.40 15.16
CA ASP A 146 19.73 -15.93 15.06
C ASP A 146 19.84 -14.70 14.17
N LEU A 147 20.67 -13.72 14.56
CA LEU A 147 21.07 -12.61 13.69
C LEU A 147 22.11 -13.10 12.68
N THR A 148 21.96 -12.71 11.43
CA THR A 148 22.98 -12.96 10.40
C THR A 148 23.78 -11.70 10.15
N VAL A 149 25.10 -11.81 10.26
CA VAL A 149 26.08 -10.77 9.93
C VAL A 149 26.92 -11.25 8.75
N VAL A 150 27.06 -10.40 7.74
CA VAL A 150 27.91 -10.70 6.57
C VAL A 150 29.05 -9.69 6.48
N ARG A 151 30.29 -10.19 6.25
CA ARG A 151 31.46 -9.34 6.04
C ARG A 151 31.69 -9.09 4.56
N VAL A 152 31.78 -7.80 4.21
CA VAL A 152 32.14 -7.32 2.87
C VAL A 152 33.37 -6.42 3.00
N GLY A 153 34.53 -6.92 2.60
CA GLY A 153 35.78 -6.25 2.88
C GLY A 153 36.04 -6.13 4.39
N ASP A 154 36.24 -4.91 4.86
CA ASP A 154 36.48 -4.60 6.28
C ASP A 154 35.20 -4.18 7.05
N ILE A 155 34.01 -4.44 6.51
CA ILE A 155 32.73 -3.96 7.07
C ILE A 155 31.81 -5.15 7.36
N ASP A 156 31.28 -5.21 8.58
CA ASP A 156 30.24 -6.15 9.01
C ASP A 156 28.86 -5.53 8.87
N VAL A 157 27.99 -6.21 8.13
CA VAL A 157 26.62 -5.82 7.84
C VAL A 157 25.66 -6.79 8.52
N ALA A 158 24.93 -6.34 9.51
CA ALA A 158 23.83 -7.09 10.13
C ALA A 158 22.57 -6.96 9.27
N ILE A 159 21.79 -8.06 9.14
CA ILE A 159 20.57 -8.12 8.33
C ILE A 159 19.37 -8.30 9.23
N ALA A 160 18.33 -7.47 9.04
CA ALA A 160 17.06 -7.58 9.72
C ALA A 160 15.89 -7.41 8.72
N ILE A 161 14.68 -7.82 9.10
CA ILE A 161 13.49 -7.74 8.26
C ILE A 161 12.37 -7.02 9.01
N CYS A 162 11.99 -5.85 8.52
CA CYS A 162 10.77 -5.07 8.80
C CYS A 162 10.44 -4.97 10.30
N GLU A 163 9.55 -5.82 10.84
CA GLU A 163 9.10 -5.81 12.24
C GLU A 163 10.23 -5.96 13.24
N ASP A 164 11.37 -6.53 12.84
CA ASP A 164 12.56 -6.63 13.67
C ASP A 164 13.08 -5.26 14.14
N LEU A 165 12.79 -4.21 13.36
CA LEU A 165 13.11 -2.83 13.71
C LEU A 165 12.09 -2.21 14.67
N TRP A 166 10.82 -2.61 14.61
CA TRP A 166 9.74 -2.02 15.42
C TRP A 166 9.75 -2.53 16.87
N GLN A 167 10.12 -3.79 17.08
CA GLN A 167 10.20 -4.40 18.42
C GLN A 167 11.48 -4.02 19.15
N GLU A 168 11.45 -4.03 20.48
CA GLU A 168 12.63 -3.82 21.31
C GLU A 168 13.42 -5.11 21.51
N GLY A 169 14.73 -4.98 21.68
CA GLY A 169 15.63 -6.13 21.82
C GLY A 169 15.90 -6.83 20.49
N GLY A 170 15.99 -8.17 20.50
CA GLY A 170 16.15 -9.01 19.32
C GLY A 170 17.28 -8.58 18.38
N PRO A 171 17.04 -8.53 17.07
CA PRO A 171 18.09 -8.26 16.07
C PRO A 171 18.81 -6.93 16.25
N VAL A 172 18.13 -5.87 16.72
CA VAL A 172 18.76 -4.55 16.96
C VAL A 172 19.80 -4.63 18.09
N ALA A 173 19.44 -5.29 19.21
CA ALA A 173 20.35 -5.48 20.33
C ALA A 173 21.52 -6.40 19.94
N LEU A 174 21.25 -7.51 19.25
CA LEU A 174 22.27 -8.42 18.74
C LEU A 174 23.23 -7.74 17.75
N THR A 175 22.75 -6.78 16.94
CA THR A 175 23.60 -5.98 16.03
C THR A 175 24.68 -5.23 16.81
N ARG A 176 24.31 -4.62 17.93
CA ARG A 176 25.28 -3.93 18.80
C ARG A 176 26.26 -4.89 19.44
N GLU A 177 25.78 -6.04 19.92
CA GLU A 177 26.64 -7.07 20.52
C GLU A 177 27.60 -7.68 19.49
N ALA A 178 27.14 -7.86 18.25
CA ALA A 178 27.95 -8.31 17.13
C ALA A 178 28.99 -7.27 16.67
N GLY A 179 28.83 -6.00 17.05
CA GLY A 179 29.73 -4.92 16.67
C GLY A 179 29.69 -4.59 15.18
N ALA A 180 28.53 -4.83 14.50
CA ALA A 180 28.39 -4.52 13.09
C ALA A 180 28.40 -3.01 12.83
N GLU A 181 28.96 -2.60 11.70
CA GLU A 181 29.09 -1.20 11.29
C GLU A 181 27.85 -0.69 10.53
N LEU A 182 27.02 -1.60 10.01
CA LEU A 182 25.78 -1.29 9.31
C LEU A 182 24.68 -2.27 9.70
N LEU A 183 23.50 -1.76 10.03
CA LEU A 183 22.26 -2.53 10.12
C LEU A 183 21.45 -2.32 8.84
N LEU A 184 21.36 -3.33 8.00
CA LEU A 184 20.53 -3.36 6.78
C LEU A 184 19.17 -3.97 7.09
N VAL A 185 18.12 -3.20 6.92
CA VAL A 185 16.73 -3.61 7.16
C VAL A 185 15.97 -3.62 5.85
N ILE A 186 15.53 -4.79 5.41
CA ILE A 186 14.67 -4.94 4.23
C ILE A 186 13.21 -5.00 4.65
N ASN A 187 12.33 -4.26 3.97
CA ASN A 187 10.97 -4.03 4.44
C ASN A 187 9.91 -4.24 3.35
N GLY A 188 8.73 -4.67 3.79
CA GLY A 188 7.45 -4.58 3.10
C GLY A 188 6.47 -3.81 3.99
N SER A 189 6.83 -2.59 4.38
CA SER A 189 6.03 -1.74 5.28
C SER A 189 5.01 -0.93 4.49
N PRO A 190 3.68 -1.17 4.67
CA PRO A 190 2.64 -0.46 3.92
C PRO A 190 2.57 1.01 4.32
N TYR A 191 2.14 1.81 3.35
CA TYR A 191 1.81 3.22 3.54
C TYR A 191 0.61 3.40 4.46
N GLU A 192 0.68 4.40 5.29
CA GLU A 192 -0.39 5.03 6.05
C GLU A 192 -0.05 6.52 6.14
N GLU A 193 -1.04 7.39 6.27
CA GLU A 193 -0.83 8.83 6.52
C GLU A 193 0.10 9.03 7.71
N ASP A 194 1.03 10.00 7.62
CA ASP A 194 2.04 10.37 8.65
C ASP A 194 3.02 9.24 9.07
N LYS A 195 3.03 8.10 8.40
CA LYS A 195 3.89 6.97 8.77
C LYS A 195 5.35 7.18 8.42
N ASP A 196 5.65 8.01 7.43
CA ASP A 196 7.01 8.34 7.01
C ASP A 196 7.79 9.09 8.11
N ASP A 197 7.15 10.02 8.84
CA ASP A 197 7.73 10.68 10.02
C ASP A 197 7.98 9.66 11.15
N THR A 198 7.01 8.77 11.41
CA THR A 198 7.17 7.68 12.40
C THR A 198 8.31 6.74 12.04
N ARG A 199 8.52 6.41 10.74
CA ARG A 199 9.65 5.59 10.28
C ARG A 199 10.98 6.28 10.47
N LEU A 200 11.07 7.57 10.16
CA LEU A 200 12.29 8.34 10.35
C LEU A 200 12.71 8.37 11.83
N GLU A 201 11.78 8.67 12.73
CA GLU A 201 12.02 8.64 14.17
C GLU A 201 12.45 7.24 14.67
N LEU A 202 11.80 6.20 14.15
CA LEU A 202 12.15 4.81 14.44
C LEU A 202 13.59 4.50 13.99
N CYS A 203 13.94 4.81 12.74
CA CYS A 203 15.27 4.55 12.19
C CYS A 203 16.35 5.27 12.98
N ALA A 204 16.17 6.55 13.31
CA ALA A 204 17.10 7.32 14.12
C ALA A 204 17.32 6.71 15.52
N ARG A 205 16.24 6.34 16.20
CA ARG A 205 16.28 5.69 17.51
C ARG A 205 17.01 4.35 17.47
N ARG A 206 16.70 3.51 16.45
CA ARG A 206 17.27 2.16 16.32
C ARG A 206 18.72 2.17 15.88
N ALA A 207 19.14 3.11 15.03
CA ALA A 207 20.53 3.32 14.69
C ALA A 207 21.36 3.65 15.95
N GLY A 208 20.86 4.54 16.82
CA GLY A 208 21.49 4.84 18.10
C GLY A 208 21.55 3.64 19.06
N GLN A 209 20.50 2.80 19.09
CA GLN A 209 20.48 1.57 19.89
C GLN A 209 21.45 0.50 19.34
N ALA A 210 21.48 0.30 18.03
CA ALA A 210 22.44 -0.59 17.38
C ALA A 210 23.88 -0.07 17.47
N GLY A 211 24.07 1.24 17.58
CA GLY A 211 25.36 1.89 17.66
C GLY A 211 26.09 1.97 16.31
N CYS A 212 25.36 1.84 15.19
CA CYS A 212 25.91 1.85 13.84
C CYS A 212 24.97 2.58 12.87
N ALA A 213 25.40 2.77 11.62
CA ALA A 213 24.54 3.26 10.55
C ALA A 213 23.39 2.27 10.29
N LEU A 214 22.24 2.79 9.82
CA LEU A 214 21.08 1.98 9.48
C LEU A 214 20.59 2.32 8.06
N ALA A 215 20.42 1.30 7.23
CA ALA A 215 19.82 1.39 5.91
C ALA A 215 18.44 0.75 5.95
N TYR A 216 17.40 1.54 5.73
CA TYR A 216 16.00 1.13 5.65
C TYR A 216 15.58 1.07 4.19
N LEU A 217 15.42 -0.12 3.65
CA LEU A 217 14.96 -0.36 2.28
C LEU A 217 13.51 -0.83 2.30
N ASN A 218 12.62 -0.16 1.58
CA ASN A 218 11.20 -0.54 1.52
C ASN A 218 10.76 -0.95 0.11
N LEU A 219 9.70 -1.76 0.04
CA LEU A 219 8.94 -2.01 -1.19
C LEU A 219 8.30 -0.72 -1.70
N VAL A 220 8.02 -0.69 -3.00
CA VAL A 220 7.11 0.27 -3.63
C VAL A 220 6.06 -0.49 -4.45
N GLY A 221 4.86 0.07 -4.58
CA GLY A 221 3.80 -0.51 -5.43
C GLY A 221 2.51 -0.78 -4.67
N GLY A 222 1.47 -1.14 -5.42
CA GLY A 222 0.18 -1.61 -4.89
C GLY A 222 0.07 -3.13 -4.92
N GLN A 223 -0.47 -3.70 -3.85
CA GLN A 223 -0.82 -5.13 -3.78
C GLN A 223 -2.12 -5.29 -3.01
N ASP A 224 -3.19 -5.70 -3.71
CA ASP A 224 -4.55 -5.78 -3.17
C ASP A 224 -5.01 -4.43 -2.58
N GLU A 225 -5.27 -4.36 -1.28
CA GLU A 225 -5.64 -3.13 -0.58
C GLU A 225 -4.43 -2.36 -0.01
N LEU A 226 -3.21 -2.92 -0.09
CA LEU A 226 -2.01 -2.29 0.45
C LEU A 226 -1.27 -1.50 -0.63
N VAL A 227 -0.72 -0.37 -0.21
CA VAL A 227 0.21 0.43 -1.01
C VAL A 227 1.52 0.52 -0.25
N PHE A 228 2.62 0.35 -0.95
CA PHE A 228 3.97 0.53 -0.42
C PHE A 228 4.56 1.78 -1.06
N ASP A 229 4.99 2.71 -0.24
CA ASP A 229 5.43 4.03 -0.66
C ASP A 229 6.91 4.12 -1.03
N GLY A 230 7.68 3.06 -0.77
CA GLY A 230 9.13 3.13 -0.89
C GLY A 230 9.71 3.98 0.23
N ASP A 231 10.11 5.21 -0.07
CA ASP A 231 10.67 6.14 0.90
C ASP A 231 11.86 5.54 1.68
N SER A 232 12.70 4.77 0.97
CA SER A 232 13.89 4.15 1.55
C SER A 232 14.87 5.21 2.03
N LEU A 233 15.51 4.97 3.16
CA LEU A 233 16.41 5.96 3.76
C LEU A 233 17.63 5.31 4.42
N VAL A 234 18.68 6.10 4.58
CA VAL A 234 19.88 5.72 5.33
C VAL A 234 20.17 6.79 6.37
N VAL A 235 20.41 6.36 7.61
CA VAL A 235 20.78 7.25 8.72
C VAL A 235 22.11 6.82 9.33
N ASP A 236 22.85 7.77 9.90
CA ASP A 236 24.03 7.47 10.72
C ASP A 236 23.64 7.01 12.14
N ALA A 237 24.63 6.62 12.94
CA ALA A 237 24.43 6.20 14.33
C ALA A 237 23.86 7.30 15.24
N ALA A 238 23.91 8.57 14.83
CA ALA A 238 23.31 9.71 15.54
C ALA A 238 21.88 10.00 15.07
N GLY A 239 21.37 9.27 14.06
CA GLY A 239 20.04 9.45 13.47
C GLY A 239 19.98 10.53 12.38
N THR A 240 21.12 11.03 11.91
CA THR A 240 21.16 11.99 10.79
C THR A 240 20.88 11.28 9.48
N VAL A 241 19.96 11.82 8.67
CA VAL A 241 19.66 11.26 7.34
C VAL A 241 20.83 11.47 6.39
N LEU A 242 21.43 10.39 5.93
CA LEU A 242 22.52 10.38 4.96
C LEU A 242 22.03 10.31 3.52
N ALA A 243 20.93 9.61 3.26
CA ALA A 243 20.31 9.50 1.95
C ALA A 243 18.81 9.20 2.06
N ARG A 244 18.02 9.60 1.07
CA ARG A 244 16.58 9.32 0.99
C ARG A 244 16.16 9.07 -0.46
N GLY A 245 15.44 7.96 -0.68
CA GLY A 245 14.80 7.61 -1.95
C GLY A 245 13.47 8.33 -2.16
N PRO A 246 12.93 8.29 -3.38
CA PRO A 246 11.63 8.89 -3.68
C PRO A 246 10.46 8.08 -3.13
N GLN A 247 9.33 8.76 -2.92
CA GLN A 247 8.06 8.12 -2.57
C GLN A 247 7.33 7.65 -3.84
N PHE A 248 6.59 6.53 -3.75
CA PHE A 248 5.65 5.98 -4.73
C PHE A 248 6.22 5.65 -6.13
N ARG A 249 7.52 5.44 -6.25
CA ARG A 249 8.15 5.01 -7.50
C ARG A 249 9.37 4.12 -7.28
N GLU A 250 9.66 3.29 -8.27
CA GLU A 250 10.89 2.49 -8.27
C GLU A 250 12.13 3.38 -8.36
N ASP A 251 13.18 3.01 -7.62
CA ASP A 251 14.46 3.72 -7.62
C ASP A 251 15.62 2.81 -7.22
N LEU A 252 16.83 3.19 -7.61
CA LEU A 252 18.08 2.61 -7.12
C LEU A 252 18.82 3.68 -6.29
N LEU A 253 18.59 3.64 -4.99
CA LEU A 253 19.26 4.52 -4.04
C LEU A 253 20.69 4.04 -3.81
N VAL A 254 21.67 4.70 -4.42
CA VAL A 254 23.09 4.40 -4.22
C VAL A 254 23.70 5.43 -3.29
N VAL A 255 24.33 4.95 -2.22
CA VAL A 255 24.93 5.78 -1.18
C VAL A 255 26.33 5.28 -0.80
N ASP A 256 27.26 6.22 -0.67
CA ASP A 256 28.61 5.96 -0.18
C ASP A 256 28.67 6.24 1.32
N LEU A 257 29.05 5.22 2.08
CA LEU A 257 29.13 5.26 3.54
C LEU A 257 30.59 5.19 3.98
N ASP A 258 31.01 6.12 4.84
CA ASP A 258 32.28 6.07 5.55
C ASP A 258 32.04 5.42 6.92
N LEU A 259 32.40 4.15 7.07
CA LEU A 259 32.15 3.33 8.24
C LEU A 259 33.44 3.03 9.00
N ALA A 260 33.37 2.60 10.26
CA ALA A 260 34.51 2.07 10.95
C ALA A 260 34.98 0.76 10.26
N GLU A 261 36.26 0.43 10.40
CA GLU A 261 36.75 -0.90 10.04
C GLU A 261 36.34 -1.89 11.13
N SER A 262 35.84 -3.05 10.74
CA SER A 262 35.43 -4.07 11.71
C SER A 262 36.63 -4.60 12.48
N THR A 263 36.48 -4.66 13.80
CA THR A 263 37.48 -5.25 14.72
C THR A 263 37.06 -6.63 15.24
N VAL A 264 35.89 -7.11 14.78
CA VAL A 264 35.31 -8.37 15.25
C VAL A 264 36.01 -9.58 14.62
N ASN A 265 36.28 -10.60 15.43
CA ASN A 265 36.77 -11.88 14.93
C ASN A 265 35.60 -12.75 14.43
N PRO A 266 35.46 -12.96 13.12
CA PRO A 266 34.34 -13.72 12.57
C PRO A 266 34.30 -15.21 13.00
N ALA A 267 35.40 -15.75 13.50
CA ALA A 267 35.47 -17.13 13.98
C ALA A 267 34.84 -17.32 15.38
N HIS A 268 34.56 -16.25 16.10
CA HIS A 268 34.00 -16.29 17.46
C HIS A 268 32.89 -15.24 17.62
N PRO A 269 31.76 -15.39 16.88
CA PRO A 269 30.63 -14.46 17.02
C PRO A 269 29.97 -14.63 18.40
N PRO A 270 29.26 -13.61 18.88
CA PRO A 270 28.40 -13.71 20.06
C PRO A 270 27.34 -14.82 19.91
N GLU A 271 26.79 -15.29 21.05
CA GLU A 271 25.65 -16.21 21.04
C GLU A 271 24.46 -15.60 20.29
N GLY A 272 23.75 -16.38 19.47
CA GLY A 272 22.64 -15.92 18.64
C GLY A 272 23.08 -15.13 17.39
N VAL A 273 24.36 -15.13 17.04
CA VAL A 273 24.89 -14.47 15.84
C VAL A 273 25.56 -15.48 14.93
N VAL A 274 25.12 -15.52 13.67
CA VAL A 274 25.77 -16.27 12.58
C VAL A 274 26.57 -15.29 11.75
N HIS A 275 27.91 -15.46 11.72
CA HIS A 275 28.81 -14.59 10.96
C HIS A 275 29.34 -15.30 9.71
N VAL A 276 29.22 -14.66 8.54
CA VAL A 276 29.65 -15.20 7.25
C VAL A 276 30.53 -14.19 6.53
N THR A 277 31.78 -14.55 6.24
CA THR A 277 32.68 -13.73 5.43
C THR A 277 32.42 -13.99 3.95
N LEU A 278 31.97 -12.96 3.22
CA LEU A 278 31.78 -12.99 1.76
C LEU A 278 33.07 -12.57 1.04
N SER A 279 33.73 -11.54 1.55
CA SER A 279 35.02 -11.04 1.08
C SER A 279 35.84 -10.55 2.27
N ASP A 280 37.13 -10.87 2.29
CA ASP A 280 38.14 -10.36 3.22
C ASP A 280 39.11 -9.37 2.54
N GLN A 281 38.88 -9.08 1.24
CA GLN A 281 39.66 -8.11 0.51
C GLN A 281 39.18 -6.71 0.82
N PRO A 282 40.04 -5.81 1.37
CA PRO A 282 39.65 -4.43 1.63
C PRO A 282 39.12 -3.75 0.38
N ILE A 283 38.05 -2.98 0.53
CA ILE A 283 37.50 -2.18 -0.57
C ILE A 283 38.51 -1.08 -0.92
N ALA A 284 38.96 -1.07 -2.18
CA ALA A 284 39.90 -0.05 -2.63
C ALA A 284 39.25 1.35 -2.55
N PRO A 285 39.99 2.37 -2.12
CA PRO A 285 39.48 3.74 -2.06
C PRO A 285 38.95 4.21 -3.42
N TYR A 286 37.79 4.85 -3.43
CA TYR A 286 37.14 5.41 -4.61
C TYR A 286 36.60 6.81 -4.31
N ALA A 287 36.24 7.57 -5.35
CA ALA A 287 35.63 8.89 -5.17
C ALA A 287 34.15 8.71 -4.81
N ALA A 288 33.75 9.21 -3.64
CA ALA A 288 32.37 9.21 -3.23
C ALA A 288 31.51 10.14 -4.09
N GLU A 289 30.28 9.72 -4.39
CA GLU A 289 29.27 10.53 -5.04
C GLU A 289 28.40 11.29 -4.02
N PRO A 290 27.83 12.45 -4.35
CA PRO A 290 26.86 13.10 -3.48
C PRO A 290 25.66 12.17 -3.22
N ALA A 291 25.31 12.03 -1.95
CA ALA A 291 24.18 11.20 -1.56
C ALA A 291 22.85 11.79 -2.08
N PRO A 292 21.96 10.99 -2.65
CA PRO A 292 20.65 11.45 -3.11
C PRO A 292 19.71 11.74 -1.94
N HIS A 293 19.01 12.88 -2.05
CA HIS A 293 17.96 13.26 -1.10
C HIS A 293 16.71 13.63 -1.90
N ALA A 294 15.83 12.67 -2.12
CA ALA A 294 14.57 12.92 -2.78
C ALA A 294 13.69 13.86 -1.92
N PRO A 295 13.03 14.86 -2.54
CA PRO A 295 12.09 15.70 -1.82
C PRO A 295 10.87 14.88 -1.39
N ARG A 296 10.34 15.19 -0.21
CA ARG A 296 9.06 14.63 0.26
C ARG A 296 7.89 15.31 -0.44
N LEU A 297 6.85 14.55 -0.65
CA LEU A 297 5.55 15.09 -1.05
C LEU A 297 4.89 15.80 0.14
N ASP A 298 3.94 16.69 -0.13
CA ASP A 298 3.03 17.17 0.91
C ASP A 298 1.99 16.08 1.26
N PRO A 299 1.38 16.10 2.47
CA PRO A 299 0.50 15.02 2.92
C PRO A 299 -0.64 14.69 1.96
N VAL A 300 -1.27 15.69 1.33
CA VAL A 300 -2.35 15.48 0.35
C VAL A 300 -1.81 14.84 -0.94
N GLY A 301 -0.60 15.25 -1.34
CA GLY A 301 0.12 14.68 -2.48
C GLY A 301 0.50 13.21 -2.25
N GLU A 302 0.92 12.84 -1.06
CA GLU A 302 1.21 11.45 -0.69
C GLU A 302 -0.03 10.57 -0.85
N VAL A 303 -1.16 11.00 -0.31
CA VAL A 303 -2.43 10.27 -0.46
C VAL A 303 -2.81 10.13 -1.93
N TYR A 304 -2.71 11.21 -2.72
CA TYR A 304 -3.05 11.17 -4.14
C TYR A 304 -2.19 10.17 -4.92
N GLU A 305 -0.87 10.18 -4.69
CA GLU A 305 0.05 9.24 -5.34
C GLU A 305 -0.17 7.81 -4.87
N ALA A 306 -0.48 7.59 -3.58
CA ALA A 306 -0.84 6.28 -3.05
C ALA A 306 -2.08 5.69 -3.75
N LEU A 307 -3.15 6.49 -3.91
CA LEU A 307 -4.37 6.08 -4.60
C LEU A 307 -4.12 5.77 -6.08
N THR A 308 -3.32 6.60 -6.74
CA THR A 308 -2.97 6.46 -8.16
C THR A 308 -2.13 5.20 -8.39
N LEU A 309 -1.11 4.98 -7.57
CA LEU A 309 -0.25 3.78 -7.63
C LEU A 309 -1.05 2.51 -7.32
N GLY A 310 -1.85 2.53 -6.24
CA GLY A 310 -2.67 1.40 -5.83
C GLY A 310 -3.66 0.96 -6.90
N LEU A 311 -4.39 1.90 -7.51
CA LEU A 311 -5.29 1.62 -8.62
C LEU A 311 -4.55 1.07 -9.85
N GLY A 312 -3.48 1.75 -10.26
CA GLY A 312 -2.71 1.37 -11.45
C GLY A 312 -2.17 -0.04 -11.35
N ASP A 313 -1.62 -0.40 -10.19
CA ASP A 313 -1.06 -1.73 -9.95
C ASP A 313 -2.15 -2.79 -9.82
N TYR A 314 -3.25 -2.50 -9.13
CA TYR A 314 -4.37 -3.44 -9.04
C TYR A 314 -4.89 -3.83 -10.43
N VAL A 315 -5.06 -2.84 -11.31
CA VAL A 315 -5.50 -3.07 -12.69
C VAL A 315 -4.48 -3.92 -13.47
N ARG A 316 -3.21 -3.51 -13.46
CA ARG A 316 -2.14 -4.18 -14.23
C ARG A 316 -1.84 -5.60 -13.73
N LYS A 317 -1.69 -5.77 -12.40
CA LYS A 317 -1.35 -7.06 -11.78
C LYS A 317 -2.48 -8.09 -11.92
N ASN A 318 -3.76 -7.65 -12.04
CA ASN A 318 -4.90 -8.51 -12.36
C ASN A 318 -5.10 -8.74 -13.88
N GLY A 319 -4.26 -8.16 -14.73
CA GLY A 319 -4.30 -8.37 -16.18
C GLY A 319 -5.36 -7.54 -16.93
N PHE A 320 -6.03 -6.59 -16.26
CA PHE A 320 -6.92 -5.64 -16.92
C PHE A 320 -6.12 -4.59 -17.69
N ARG A 321 -6.69 -4.07 -18.77
CA ARG A 321 -6.09 -3.01 -19.58
C ARG A 321 -6.80 -1.68 -19.43
N SER A 322 -8.02 -1.70 -18.94
CA SER A 322 -8.89 -0.52 -18.87
C SER A 322 -9.90 -0.66 -17.75
N VAL A 323 -10.45 0.46 -17.35
CA VAL A 323 -11.47 0.55 -16.31
C VAL A 323 -12.74 1.22 -16.82
N LEU A 324 -13.86 0.98 -16.14
CA LEU A 324 -15.15 1.59 -16.41
C LEU A 324 -15.73 2.13 -15.10
N LEU A 325 -16.28 3.33 -15.13
CA LEU A 325 -16.97 3.90 -13.96
C LEU A 325 -18.15 4.77 -14.38
N GLY A 326 -19.09 4.95 -13.47
CA GLY A 326 -20.17 5.94 -13.61
C GLY A 326 -19.63 7.35 -13.37
N VAL A 327 -19.79 8.26 -14.33
CA VAL A 327 -19.43 9.68 -14.20
C VAL A 327 -20.72 10.49 -14.05
N SER A 328 -21.02 10.91 -12.83
CA SER A 328 -22.27 11.61 -12.49
C SER A 328 -22.15 13.14 -12.52
N GLY A 329 -20.92 13.68 -12.62
CA GLY A 329 -20.61 15.10 -12.39
C GLY A 329 -20.54 15.47 -10.90
N GLY A 330 -20.65 14.50 -9.98
CA GLY A 330 -20.38 14.66 -8.56
C GLY A 330 -18.89 14.52 -8.24
N ILE A 331 -18.45 15.08 -7.11
CA ILE A 331 -17.02 15.17 -6.75
C ILE A 331 -16.32 13.81 -6.63
N ASP A 332 -16.99 12.79 -6.08
CA ASP A 332 -16.40 11.46 -5.89
C ASP A 332 -16.10 10.78 -7.23
N SER A 333 -17.10 10.68 -8.11
CA SER A 333 -16.92 10.09 -9.45
C SER A 333 -15.90 10.87 -10.28
N THR A 334 -15.82 12.18 -10.10
CA THR A 334 -14.86 13.06 -10.75
C THR A 334 -13.44 12.79 -10.26
N LEU A 335 -13.24 12.66 -8.95
CA LEU A 335 -11.93 12.32 -8.38
C LEU A 335 -11.50 10.92 -8.81
N VAL A 336 -12.38 9.92 -8.75
CA VAL A 336 -12.07 8.55 -9.20
C VAL A 336 -11.71 8.51 -10.68
N ALA A 337 -12.44 9.24 -11.55
CA ALA A 337 -12.10 9.34 -12.98
C ALA A 337 -10.73 9.99 -13.20
N THR A 338 -10.40 11.01 -12.41
CA THR A 338 -9.12 11.72 -12.50
C THR A 338 -7.96 10.82 -12.05
N ILE A 339 -8.08 10.15 -10.91
CA ILE A 339 -7.10 9.15 -10.44
C ILE A 339 -6.91 8.04 -11.46
N ALA A 340 -8.01 7.55 -12.06
CA ALA A 340 -7.95 6.50 -13.07
C ALA A 340 -7.24 6.97 -14.36
N ALA A 341 -7.48 8.19 -14.79
CA ALA A 341 -6.81 8.77 -15.95
C ALA A 341 -5.31 9.01 -15.70
N ASP A 342 -4.94 9.47 -14.50
CA ASP A 342 -3.53 9.65 -14.11
C ASP A 342 -2.80 8.28 -13.99
N ALA A 343 -3.47 7.24 -13.47
CA ALA A 343 -2.90 5.91 -13.30
C ALA A 343 -2.73 5.11 -14.61
N LEU A 344 -3.67 5.27 -15.56
CA LEU A 344 -3.80 4.38 -16.73
C LEU A 344 -3.72 5.10 -18.07
N GLY A 345 -3.83 6.42 -18.09
CA GLY A 345 -4.09 7.24 -19.27
C GLY A 345 -5.58 7.32 -19.60
N GLY A 346 -6.08 8.50 -19.94
CA GLY A 346 -7.50 8.75 -20.18
C GLY A 346 -8.15 7.82 -21.21
N GLN A 347 -7.41 7.44 -22.26
CA GLN A 347 -7.86 6.51 -23.30
C GLN A 347 -8.18 5.09 -22.78
N ASN A 348 -7.74 4.74 -21.59
CA ASN A 348 -8.00 3.45 -20.93
C ASN A 348 -9.11 3.55 -19.86
N VAL A 349 -9.82 4.67 -19.81
CA VAL A 349 -10.91 4.93 -18.86
C VAL A 349 -12.21 5.17 -19.61
N VAL A 350 -13.20 4.32 -19.36
CA VAL A 350 -14.55 4.44 -19.92
C VAL A 350 -15.44 5.12 -18.90
N GLY A 351 -15.87 6.35 -19.18
CA GLY A 351 -16.77 7.12 -18.35
C GLY A 351 -18.21 7.01 -18.82
N ILE A 352 -19.10 6.46 -17.99
CA ILE A 352 -20.52 6.29 -18.35
C ILE A 352 -21.38 7.30 -17.60
N SER A 353 -22.00 8.22 -18.31
CA SER A 353 -23.09 9.05 -17.78
C SER A 353 -24.43 8.31 -17.95
N ASN A 354 -25.13 8.11 -16.85
CA ASN A 354 -26.44 7.44 -16.84
C ASN A 354 -27.54 8.40 -16.33
N PRO A 355 -27.93 9.43 -17.10
CA PRO A 355 -28.92 10.39 -16.64
C PRO A 355 -30.31 9.76 -16.46
N SER A 356 -30.97 10.17 -15.37
CA SER A 356 -32.40 9.97 -15.12
C SER A 356 -33.17 11.26 -15.31
N ARG A 357 -34.49 11.24 -15.09
CA ARG A 357 -35.33 12.45 -15.06
C ARG A 357 -34.93 13.46 -13.98
N TYR A 358 -34.18 13.03 -12.97
CA TYR A 358 -33.75 13.86 -11.83
C TYR A 358 -32.35 14.43 -11.99
N SER A 359 -31.58 13.96 -12.99
CA SER A 359 -30.21 14.43 -13.24
C SER A 359 -30.23 15.85 -13.76
N SER A 360 -29.58 16.76 -13.05
CA SER A 360 -29.49 18.19 -13.40
C SER A 360 -28.68 18.40 -14.69
N GLN A 361 -28.96 19.48 -15.44
CA GLN A 361 -28.16 19.82 -16.62
C GLN A 361 -26.73 20.12 -16.21
N HIS A 362 -26.54 20.86 -15.14
CA HIS A 362 -25.22 21.20 -14.60
C HIS A 362 -24.35 19.97 -14.33
N SER A 363 -24.91 18.90 -13.73
CA SER A 363 -24.17 17.65 -13.49
C SER A 363 -23.77 16.94 -14.79
N ARG A 364 -24.59 17.03 -15.83
CA ARG A 364 -24.28 16.46 -17.16
C ARG A 364 -23.15 17.26 -17.84
N ASP A 365 -23.21 18.60 -17.77
CA ASP A 365 -22.19 19.48 -18.34
C ASP A 365 -20.84 19.27 -17.64
N ASP A 366 -20.83 19.17 -16.31
CA ASP A 366 -19.62 18.88 -15.52
C ASP A 366 -19.00 17.52 -15.89
N ALA A 367 -19.83 16.49 -16.08
CA ALA A 367 -19.36 15.15 -16.49
C ALA A 367 -18.75 15.14 -17.90
N GLU A 368 -19.37 15.85 -18.85
CA GLU A 368 -18.87 15.98 -20.23
C GLU A 368 -17.57 16.78 -20.27
N GLU A 369 -17.50 17.89 -19.53
CA GLU A 369 -16.30 18.72 -19.44
C GLU A 369 -15.13 17.97 -18.82
N LEU A 370 -15.35 17.25 -17.71
CA LEU A 370 -14.34 16.38 -17.10
C LEU A 370 -13.81 15.36 -18.09
N ALA A 371 -14.72 14.65 -18.76
CA ALA A 371 -14.35 13.60 -19.72
C ALA A 371 -13.51 14.17 -20.89
N ALA A 372 -13.87 15.34 -21.41
CA ALA A 372 -13.11 16.02 -22.44
C ALA A 372 -11.71 16.43 -21.97
N ARG A 373 -11.58 16.98 -20.74
CA ARG A 373 -10.29 17.40 -20.18
C ARG A 373 -9.34 16.22 -19.91
N LEU A 374 -9.88 15.07 -19.47
CA LEU A 374 -9.14 13.85 -19.19
C LEU A 374 -8.92 12.95 -20.42
N GLY A 375 -9.63 13.19 -21.54
CA GLY A 375 -9.56 12.36 -22.74
C GLY A 375 -10.17 10.97 -22.55
N LEU A 376 -11.29 10.87 -21.81
CA LEU A 376 -11.98 9.60 -21.55
C LEU A 376 -12.78 9.11 -22.76
N ASP A 377 -13.00 7.79 -22.86
CA ASP A 377 -14.08 7.22 -23.69
C ASP A 377 -15.42 7.49 -22.97
N TYR A 378 -16.04 8.61 -23.29
CA TYR A 378 -17.25 9.08 -22.61
C TYR A 378 -18.50 8.68 -23.35
N ARG A 379 -19.42 8.03 -22.64
CA ARG A 379 -20.67 7.51 -23.21
C ARG A 379 -21.86 7.93 -22.36
N VAL A 380 -22.95 8.37 -23.03
CA VAL A 380 -24.21 8.75 -22.38
C VAL A 380 -25.25 7.68 -22.63
N ILE A 381 -25.70 7.01 -21.56
CA ILE A 381 -26.70 5.92 -21.61
C ILE A 381 -27.84 6.24 -20.63
N PRO A 382 -28.93 6.88 -21.09
CA PRO A 382 -30.06 7.21 -20.21
C PRO A 382 -30.72 5.97 -19.61
N ILE A 383 -31.04 5.99 -18.32
CA ILE A 383 -31.65 4.85 -17.61
C ILE A 383 -33.18 4.87 -17.60
N GLU A 384 -33.78 5.98 -17.93
CA GLU A 384 -35.26 6.18 -17.82
C GLU A 384 -36.09 5.09 -18.49
N PRO A 385 -35.79 4.63 -19.72
CA PRO A 385 -36.57 3.56 -20.34
C PRO A 385 -36.52 2.23 -19.56
N MET A 386 -35.36 1.91 -18.97
CA MET A 386 -35.17 0.67 -18.20
C MET A 386 -35.89 0.76 -16.85
N VAL A 387 -35.81 1.89 -16.17
CA VAL A 387 -36.50 2.15 -14.89
C VAL A 387 -38.00 2.10 -15.09
N SER A 388 -38.55 2.75 -16.15
CA SER A 388 -39.97 2.73 -16.48
C SER A 388 -40.48 1.33 -16.77
N ALA A 389 -39.77 0.56 -17.62
CA ALA A 389 -40.12 -0.81 -17.92
C ALA A 389 -40.17 -1.72 -16.68
N PHE A 390 -39.27 -1.50 -15.71
CA PHE A 390 -39.27 -2.22 -14.43
C PHE A 390 -40.49 -1.84 -13.57
N LEU A 391 -40.80 -0.54 -13.45
CA LEU A 391 -41.93 -0.02 -12.65
C LEU A 391 -43.31 -0.38 -13.23
N ASP A 392 -43.38 -0.65 -14.53
CA ASP A 392 -44.62 -1.17 -15.16
C ASP A 392 -44.96 -2.57 -14.63
N ASN A 393 -43.96 -3.37 -14.27
CA ASN A 393 -44.13 -4.74 -13.78
C ASN A 393 -44.10 -4.83 -12.25
N VAL A 394 -43.29 -4.00 -11.56
CA VAL A 394 -43.12 -4.03 -10.10
C VAL A 394 -43.37 -2.65 -9.54
N LYS A 395 -44.39 -2.51 -8.70
CA LYS A 395 -44.72 -1.22 -8.07
C LYS A 395 -43.79 -0.95 -6.90
N LEU A 396 -42.91 0.04 -7.05
CA LEU A 396 -42.01 0.56 -6.00
C LEU A 396 -42.31 2.03 -5.74
N SER A 397 -41.89 2.51 -4.54
CA SER A 397 -42.01 3.93 -4.16
C SER A 397 -40.92 4.28 -3.13
N GLY A 398 -40.61 5.59 -2.99
CA GLY A 398 -39.64 6.11 -2.04
C GLY A 398 -38.25 5.51 -2.24
N VAL A 399 -37.57 5.14 -1.16
CA VAL A 399 -36.20 4.58 -1.18
C VAL A 399 -36.08 3.35 -2.11
N ALA A 400 -37.15 2.55 -2.26
CA ALA A 400 -37.08 1.38 -3.17
C ALA A 400 -36.98 1.81 -4.64
N GLU A 401 -37.65 2.90 -5.04
CA GLU A 401 -37.55 3.48 -6.39
C GLU A 401 -36.19 4.19 -6.58
N GLU A 402 -35.69 4.92 -5.59
CA GLU A 402 -34.35 5.52 -5.61
C GLU A 402 -33.27 4.43 -5.82
N ASN A 403 -33.33 3.35 -5.04
CA ASN A 403 -32.40 2.21 -5.15
C ASN A 403 -32.53 1.45 -6.48
N LEU A 404 -33.71 1.43 -7.12
CA LEU A 404 -33.86 0.85 -8.45
C LEU A 404 -33.00 1.60 -9.48
N GLN A 405 -33.01 2.95 -9.44
CA GLN A 405 -32.19 3.74 -10.37
C GLN A 405 -30.71 3.43 -10.22
N ALA A 406 -30.19 3.35 -8.98
CA ALA A 406 -28.80 2.98 -8.72
C ALA A 406 -28.45 1.59 -9.26
N ARG A 407 -29.35 0.59 -9.07
CA ARG A 407 -29.14 -0.78 -9.57
C ARG A 407 -29.23 -0.88 -11.09
N VAL A 408 -30.09 -0.11 -11.74
CA VAL A 408 -30.13 -0.05 -13.22
C VAL A 408 -28.83 0.51 -13.79
N ARG A 409 -28.23 1.54 -13.16
CA ARG A 409 -26.90 2.04 -13.52
C ARG A 409 -25.85 0.93 -13.40
N ALA A 410 -25.82 0.25 -12.28
CA ALA A 410 -24.91 -0.88 -12.04
C ALA A 410 -25.06 -2.00 -13.09
N LEU A 411 -26.29 -2.32 -13.47
CA LEU A 411 -26.57 -3.33 -14.51
C LEU A 411 -25.95 -2.92 -15.86
N VAL A 412 -26.04 -1.64 -16.23
CA VAL A 412 -25.40 -1.10 -17.44
C VAL A 412 -23.89 -1.23 -17.37
N TRP A 413 -23.27 -0.83 -16.25
CA TRP A 413 -21.81 -0.90 -16.07
C TRP A 413 -21.30 -2.33 -16.13
N MET A 414 -21.93 -3.25 -15.41
CA MET A 414 -21.56 -4.67 -15.42
C MET A 414 -21.79 -5.34 -16.77
N GLY A 415 -22.84 -4.96 -17.50
CA GLY A 415 -23.09 -5.45 -18.85
C GLY A 415 -21.98 -5.05 -19.83
N LEU A 416 -21.56 -3.79 -19.81
CA LEU A 416 -20.45 -3.28 -20.63
C LEU A 416 -19.11 -3.89 -20.20
N SER A 417 -18.86 -4.01 -18.89
CA SER A 417 -17.69 -4.68 -18.35
C SER A 417 -17.52 -6.09 -18.91
N ASN A 418 -18.57 -6.89 -18.86
CA ASN A 418 -18.55 -8.25 -19.41
C ASN A 418 -18.38 -8.30 -20.92
N GLN A 419 -18.93 -7.33 -21.64
CA GLN A 419 -18.86 -7.27 -23.11
C GLN A 419 -17.49 -6.83 -23.61
N GLU A 420 -16.84 -5.88 -22.90
CA GLU A 420 -15.66 -5.17 -23.37
C GLU A 420 -14.39 -5.47 -22.53
N GLY A 421 -14.54 -6.13 -21.37
CA GLY A 421 -13.39 -6.55 -20.54
C GLY A 421 -12.82 -5.48 -19.62
N HIS A 422 -13.61 -4.46 -19.25
CA HIS A 422 -13.20 -3.40 -18.34
C HIS A 422 -13.37 -3.81 -16.86
N LEU A 423 -12.47 -3.40 -15.99
CA LEU A 423 -12.70 -3.47 -14.53
C LEU A 423 -13.63 -2.32 -14.12
N VAL A 424 -14.74 -2.62 -13.45
CA VAL A 424 -15.66 -1.59 -12.94
C VAL A 424 -15.08 -0.99 -11.65
N LEU A 425 -15.04 0.34 -11.55
CA LEU A 425 -14.65 1.07 -10.35
C LEU A 425 -15.88 1.55 -9.58
N ALA A 426 -15.88 1.35 -8.26
CA ALA A 426 -16.86 1.94 -7.36
C ALA A 426 -16.38 3.33 -6.89
N ASN A 427 -17.31 4.27 -6.73
CA ASN A 427 -16.99 5.68 -6.46
C ASN A 427 -17.22 6.10 -4.99
N SER A 428 -17.62 5.18 -4.11
CA SER A 428 -17.94 5.51 -2.72
C SER A 428 -16.69 5.80 -1.90
N ASN A 429 -16.77 6.81 -1.04
CA ASN A 429 -15.74 7.24 -0.11
C ASN A 429 -15.93 6.63 1.29
N LYS A 430 -14.95 6.86 2.20
CA LYS A 430 -14.96 6.32 3.57
C LYS A 430 -16.15 6.78 4.39
N SER A 431 -16.54 8.05 4.27
CA SER A 431 -17.64 8.65 5.05
C SER A 431 -18.98 8.00 4.70
N GLU A 432 -19.27 7.85 3.39
CA GLU A 432 -20.48 7.17 2.90
C GLU A 432 -20.50 5.69 3.29
N LEU A 433 -19.36 5.02 3.13
CA LEU A 433 -19.20 3.61 3.49
C LEU A 433 -19.39 3.38 4.99
N SER A 434 -18.88 4.30 5.83
CA SER A 434 -18.99 4.24 7.29
C SER A 434 -20.45 4.19 7.74
N VAL A 435 -21.26 5.10 7.27
CA VAL A 435 -22.67 5.23 7.66
C VAL A 435 -23.62 4.38 6.81
N GLY A 436 -23.10 3.68 5.81
CA GLY A 436 -23.89 2.85 4.89
C GLY A 436 -24.77 3.67 3.94
N TYR A 437 -24.36 4.89 3.61
CA TYR A 437 -25.03 5.77 2.64
C TYR A 437 -24.70 5.34 1.20
N SER A 438 -25.14 4.15 0.86
CA SER A 438 -24.94 3.53 -0.46
C SER A 438 -26.03 2.49 -0.75
N THR A 439 -26.24 2.21 -2.02
CA THR A 439 -27.15 1.16 -2.49
C THR A 439 -26.37 -0.10 -2.85
N ILE A 440 -26.60 -1.18 -2.09
CA ILE A 440 -26.01 -2.49 -2.40
C ILE A 440 -26.42 -2.92 -3.82
N TYR A 441 -25.41 -3.39 -4.58
CA TYR A 441 -25.54 -3.77 -5.99
C TYR A 441 -26.01 -2.62 -6.89
N GLY A 442 -25.85 -1.37 -6.41
CA GLY A 442 -26.08 -0.14 -7.14
C GLY A 442 -24.78 0.65 -7.27
N ASP A 443 -24.71 1.83 -6.66
CA ASP A 443 -23.53 2.69 -6.65
C ASP A 443 -22.30 2.06 -5.95
N SER A 444 -22.52 1.05 -5.10
CA SER A 444 -21.44 0.28 -4.45
C SER A 444 -20.85 -0.83 -5.33
N VAL A 445 -21.36 -1.03 -6.56
CA VAL A 445 -20.85 -2.09 -7.44
C VAL A 445 -19.49 -1.72 -8.02
N GLY A 446 -18.59 -2.69 -8.06
CA GLY A 446 -17.27 -2.55 -8.67
C GLY A 446 -16.35 -3.70 -8.29
N GLY A 447 -15.23 -3.82 -8.99
CA GLY A 447 -14.14 -4.74 -8.66
C GLY A 447 -13.03 -4.08 -7.85
N PHE A 448 -13.01 -2.73 -7.83
CA PHE A 448 -12.09 -1.93 -7.02
C PHE A 448 -12.70 -0.58 -6.67
N ALA A 449 -12.40 -0.03 -5.51
CA ALA A 449 -12.94 1.23 -5.00
C ALA A 449 -11.79 2.18 -4.61
N PRO A 450 -11.30 3.03 -5.55
CA PRO A 450 -10.07 3.81 -5.36
C PRO A 450 -10.08 4.75 -4.17
N ILE A 451 -11.24 5.30 -3.80
CA ILE A 451 -11.38 6.27 -2.68
C ILE A 451 -12.12 5.67 -1.47
N LYS A 452 -12.17 4.33 -1.36
CA LYS A 452 -12.86 3.60 -0.29
C LYS A 452 -12.47 4.04 1.12
N ASP A 453 -11.20 4.37 1.31
CA ASP A 453 -10.62 4.75 2.60
C ASP A 453 -10.36 6.27 2.74
N VAL A 454 -10.90 7.07 1.81
CA VAL A 454 -10.76 8.54 1.78
C VAL A 454 -11.98 9.19 2.42
N PRO A 455 -11.85 9.95 3.53
CA PRO A 455 -12.94 10.76 4.09
C PRO A 455 -13.45 11.80 3.08
N LYS A 456 -14.72 12.15 3.16
CA LYS A 456 -15.35 13.09 2.22
C LYS A 456 -14.66 14.46 2.19
N THR A 457 -14.22 14.94 3.33
CA THR A 457 -13.47 16.21 3.43
C THR A 457 -12.17 16.14 2.63
N LEU A 458 -11.43 15.04 2.73
CA LEU A 458 -10.20 14.81 1.99
C LEU A 458 -10.45 14.63 0.48
N VAL A 459 -11.63 14.13 0.05
CA VAL A 459 -11.99 14.08 -1.38
C VAL A 459 -11.91 15.45 -2.04
N TRP A 460 -12.40 16.51 -1.38
CA TRP A 460 -12.30 17.87 -1.88
C TRP A 460 -10.87 18.42 -1.86
N GLU A 461 -10.09 18.06 -0.85
CA GLU A 461 -8.70 18.50 -0.74
C GLU A 461 -7.86 17.87 -1.86
N LEU A 462 -8.01 16.57 -2.12
CA LEU A 462 -7.37 15.86 -3.22
C LEU A 462 -7.74 16.46 -4.59
N ALA A 463 -9.01 16.80 -4.80
CA ALA A 463 -9.45 17.42 -6.04
C ALA A 463 -8.82 18.81 -6.26
N ARG A 464 -8.75 19.63 -5.21
CA ARG A 464 -8.08 20.94 -5.26
C ARG A 464 -6.58 20.80 -5.45
N TRP A 465 -5.96 19.87 -4.73
CA TRP A 465 -4.53 19.57 -4.85
C TRP A 465 -4.18 19.17 -6.28
N ARG A 466 -4.94 18.27 -6.89
CA ARG A 466 -4.67 17.80 -8.27
C ARG A 466 -4.80 18.94 -9.29
N ASN A 467 -5.78 19.82 -9.11
CA ASN A 467 -5.92 21.00 -9.95
C ASN A 467 -4.76 21.98 -9.76
N ALA A 468 -4.31 22.23 -8.54
CA ALA A 468 -3.15 23.06 -8.24
C ALA A 468 -1.86 22.50 -8.84
N GLU A 469 -1.69 21.16 -8.75
CA GLU A 469 -0.56 20.46 -9.32
C GLU A 469 -0.55 20.55 -10.86
N ALA A 470 -1.70 20.48 -11.53
CA ALA A 470 -1.82 20.72 -12.96
C ALA A 470 -1.34 22.12 -13.33
N VAL A 471 -1.78 23.14 -12.58
CA VAL A 471 -1.32 24.54 -12.81
C VAL A 471 0.19 24.65 -12.62
N ARG A 472 0.75 24.00 -11.58
CA ARG A 472 2.20 24.00 -11.32
C ARG A 472 3.00 23.36 -12.48
N ARG A 473 2.41 22.35 -13.14
CA ARG A 473 3.00 21.69 -14.33
C ARG A 473 2.72 22.42 -15.64
N GLY A 474 1.96 23.51 -15.63
CA GLY A 474 1.54 24.24 -16.85
C GLY A 474 0.46 23.52 -17.66
N GLU A 475 -0.27 22.61 -17.01
CA GLU A 475 -1.39 21.84 -17.58
C GLU A 475 -2.74 22.48 -17.26
N THR A 476 -3.77 22.12 -18.03
CA THR A 476 -5.15 22.54 -17.73
C THR A 476 -5.65 21.74 -16.52
N PRO A 477 -6.19 22.39 -15.47
CA PRO A 477 -6.82 21.69 -14.35
C PRO A 477 -7.87 20.68 -14.83
N PRO A 478 -7.78 19.39 -14.46
CA PRO A 478 -8.69 18.39 -14.99
C PRO A 478 -10.10 18.48 -14.40
N ILE A 479 -10.24 18.89 -13.14
CA ILE A 479 -11.51 18.89 -12.42
C ILE A 479 -12.21 20.25 -12.59
N PRO A 480 -13.47 20.30 -13.12
CA PRO A 480 -14.23 21.55 -13.18
C PRO A 480 -14.44 22.17 -11.78
N GLU A 481 -14.26 23.49 -11.66
CA GLU A 481 -14.43 24.20 -10.38
C GLU A 481 -15.87 24.08 -9.86
N SER A 482 -16.84 24.05 -10.78
CA SER A 482 -18.26 23.82 -10.47
C SER A 482 -18.50 22.51 -9.71
N THR A 483 -17.80 21.43 -10.06
CA THR A 483 -17.88 20.14 -9.37
C THR A 483 -17.33 20.23 -7.94
N ILE A 484 -16.26 21.00 -7.71
CA ILE A 484 -15.64 21.16 -6.38
C ILE A 484 -16.55 21.99 -5.45
N THR A 485 -17.26 22.96 -5.99
CA THR A 485 -18.06 23.93 -5.19
C THR A 485 -19.51 23.52 -5.02
N LYS A 486 -20.01 22.59 -5.84
CA LYS A 486 -21.38 22.11 -5.79
C LYS A 486 -21.66 21.30 -4.52
N ALA A 487 -22.83 21.50 -3.92
CA ALA A 487 -23.30 20.66 -2.81
C ALA A 487 -23.47 19.20 -3.26
N PRO A 488 -22.99 18.22 -2.46
CA PRO A 488 -23.10 16.81 -2.82
C PRO A 488 -24.55 16.33 -2.80
N SER A 489 -24.91 15.52 -3.81
CA SER A 489 -26.26 14.96 -3.97
C SER A 489 -26.21 13.70 -4.83
N ALA A 490 -26.98 12.69 -4.46
CA ALA A 490 -27.20 11.49 -5.27
C ALA A 490 -28.14 11.70 -6.46
N GLU A 491 -28.87 12.82 -6.55
CA GLU A 491 -29.83 13.18 -7.60
C GLU A 491 -30.84 12.04 -7.95
N LEU A 492 -31.34 11.32 -6.95
CA LEU A 492 -32.32 10.25 -7.11
C LEU A 492 -33.77 10.70 -6.93
N ARG A 493 -33.97 11.92 -6.43
CA ARG A 493 -35.27 12.61 -6.23
C ARG A 493 -35.11 14.12 -6.39
N PRO A 494 -36.21 14.88 -6.61
CA PRO A 494 -36.14 16.33 -6.78
C PRO A 494 -35.55 17.05 -5.57
N GLY A 495 -34.54 17.92 -5.80
CA GLY A 495 -33.94 18.80 -4.78
C GLY A 495 -33.19 18.06 -3.66
N GLN A 496 -32.79 16.82 -3.86
CA GLN A 496 -32.04 16.03 -2.89
C GLN A 496 -30.67 16.64 -2.61
N VAL A 497 -30.28 16.67 -1.33
CA VAL A 497 -28.92 16.92 -0.87
C VAL A 497 -28.55 15.90 0.22
N ASP A 498 -27.28 15.60 0.38
CA ASP A 498 -26.83 14.58 1.35
C ASP A 498 -27.15 14.99 2.79
N GLN A 499 -27.14 16.31 3.09
CA GLN A 499 -27.51 16.86 4.39
C GLN A 499 -28.99 16.63 4.78
N ASP A 500 -29.86 16.21 3.85
CA ASP A 500 -31.22 15.75 4.21
C ASP A 500 -31.15 14.52 5.15
N SER A 501 -30.07 13.74 5.07
CA SER A 501 -29.91 12.47 5.76
C SER A 501 -28.70 12.42 6.68
N LEU A 502 -27.64 13.16 6.38
CA LEU A 502 -26.35 13.15 7.08
C LEU A 502 -26.08 14.50 7.76
N PRO A 503 -25.27 14.55 8.84
CA PRO A 503 -24.71 15.80 9.34
C PRO A 503 -23.77 16.42 8.28
N PRO A 504 -23.36 17.70 8.45
CA PRO A 504 -22.29 18.28 7.66
C PRO A 504 -21.04 17.39 7.67
N TYR A 505 -20.36 17.26 6.53
CA TYR A 505 -19.26 16.28 6.39
C TYR A 505 -18.05 16.57 7.26
N ASP A 506 -17.77 17.84 7.58
CA ASP A 506 -16.73 18.23 8.55
C ASP A 506 -17.00 17.67 9.96
N VAL A 507 -18.27 17.70 10.39
CA VAL A 507 -18.69 17.10 11.67
C VAL A 507 -18.74 15.58 11.58
N LEU A 508 -19.25 15.05 10.47
CA LEU A 508 -19.36 13.61 10.26
C LEU A 508 -17.97 12.96 10.29
N ASP A 509 -17.02 13.47 9.50
CA ASP A 509 -15.68 12.90 9.37
C ASP A 509 -14.91 12.99 10.69
N ALA A 510 -15.04 14.09 11.44
CA ALA A 510 -14.42 14.22 12.76
C ALA A 510 -14.96 13.19 13.78
N ILE A 511 -16.27 12.88 13.74
CA ILE A 511 -16.84 11.81 14.58
C ILE A 511 -16.37 10.44 14.10
N LEU A 512 -16.31 10.21 12.78
CA LEU A 512 -15.87 8.94 12.20
C LEU A 512 -14.40 8.65 12.52
N ASP A 513 -13.53 9.65 12.42
CA ASP A 513 -12.13 9.53 12.82
C ASP A 513 -12.02 9.08 14.29
N ALA A 514 -12.66 9.78 15.19
CA ALA A 514 -12.62 9.46 16.61
C ALA A 514 -13.27 8.10 16.96
N TYR A 515 -14.40 7.74 16.30
CA TYR A 515 -15.12 6.50 16.57
C TYR A 515 -14.52 5.27 15.90
N VAL A 516 -14.10 5.40 14.63
CA VAL A 516 -13.61 4.26 13.83
C VAL A 516 -12.12 4.06 14.05
N GLU A 517 -11.30 5.10 13.88
CA GLU A 517 -9.84 5.00 14.00
C GLU A 517 -9.37 5.14 15.45
N GLY A 518 -9.93 6.11 16.18
CA GLY A 518 -9.62 6.32 17.59
C GLY A 518 -10.29 5.33 18.55
N ALA A 519 -11.21 4.46 18.07
CA ALA A 519 -11.98 3.50 18.88
C ALA A 519 -12.65 4.13 20.12
N ARG A 520 -13.03 5.41 20.06
CA ARG A 520 -13.68 6.12 21.17
C ARG A 520 -15.14 5.77 21.25
N GLY A 521 -15.61 5.47 22.47
CA GLY A 521 -17.03 5.20 22.72
C GLY A 521 -17.89 6.46 22.71
N ARG A 522 -19.21 6.28 22.70
CA ARG A 522 -20.20 7.38 22.71
C ARG A 522 -19.93 8.42 23.80
N ALA A 523 -19.69 7.97 25.03
CA ALA A 523 -19.46 8.88 26.16
C ALA A 523 -18.20 9.75 25.98
N GLU A 524 -17.15 9.18 25.39
CA GLU A 524 -15.90 9.89 25.11
C GLU A 524 -16.07 10.94 24.00
N LEU A 525 -16.89 10.62 22.98
CA LEU A 525 -17.22 11.55 21.89
C LEU A 525 -18.01 12.76 22.42
N VAL A 526 -19.02 12.53 23.26
CA VAL A 526 -19.79 13.62 23.90
C VAL A 526 -18.88 14.43 24.84
N ALA A 527 -18.02 13.78 25.60
CA ALA A 527 -17.05 14.47 26.48
C ALA A 527 -16.02 15.30 25.69
N ALA A 528 -15.71 14.91 24.45
CA ALA A 528 -14.85 15.66 23.53
C ALA A 528 -15.55 16.90 22.91
N GLY A 529 -16.85 17.09 23.18
CA GLY A 529 -17.61 18.28 22.78
C GLY A 529 -18.48 18.11 21.54
N PHE A 530 -18.62 16.90 21.00
CA PHE A 530 -19.59 16.65 19.93
C PHE A 530 -21.03 16.67 20.46
N ASP A 531 -21.96 17.16 19.63
CA ASP A 531 -23.38 17.17 19.96
C ASP A 531 -23.92 15.74 20.17
N GLU A 532 -24.56 15.49 21.30
CA GLU A 532 -25.02 14.15 21.71
C GLU A 532 -25.97 13.52 20.68
N ALA A 533 -26.92 14.28 20.13
CA ALA A 533 -27.89 13.77 19.17
C ALA A 533 -27.22 13.44 17.81
N VAL A 534 -26.19 14.19 17.43
CA VAL A 534 -25.40 13.92 16.23
C VAL A 534 -24.54 12.66 16.43
N VAL A 535 -23.89 12.52 17.58
CA VAL A 535 -23.12 11.31 17.95
C VAL A 535 -24.03 10.08 17.89
N ASP A 536 -25.18 10.11 18.54
CA ASP A 536 -26.15 9.01 18.54
C ASP A 536 -26.57 8.61 17.12
N LYS A 537 -26.84 9.59 16.27
CA LYS A 537 -27.19 9.36 14.88
C LYS A 537 -26.05 8.67 14.11
N VAL A 538 -24.85 9.22 14.18
CA VAL A 538 -23.68 8.73 13.41
C VAL A 538 -23.28 7.34 13.87
N VAL A 539 -23.06 7.14 15.18
CA VAL A 539 -22.68 5.86 15.77
C VAL A 539 -23.70 4.77 15.42
N GLY A 540 -25.00 5.11 15.57
CA GLY A 540 -26.07 4.19 15.22
C GLY A 540 -26.13 3.81 13.73
N LEU A 541 -25.75 4.72 12.83
CA LEU A 541 -25.62 4.41 11.40
C LEU A 541 -24.43 3.50 11.13
N VAL A 542 -23.27 3.79 11.72
CA VAL A 542 -22.04 2.99 11.56
C VAL A 542 -22.24 1.56 12.04
N ASP A 543 -22.83 1.38 13.24
CA ASP A 543 -23.05 0.05 13.82
C ASP A 543 -24.02 -0.83 13.01
N ARG A 544 -24.98 -0.20 12.33
CA ARG A 544 -25.94 -0.93 11.49
C ARG A 544 -25.44 -1.22 10.08
N ALA A 545 -24.35 -0.59 9.63
CA ALA A 545 -23.89 -0.68 8.25
C ALA A 545 -22.88 -1.81 7.98
N GLU A 546 -22.41 -2.56 8.99
CA GLU A 546 -21.35 -3.56 8.83
C GLU A 546 -21.66 -4.61 7.75
N TRP A 547 -22.89 -5.07 7.65
CA TRP A 547 -23.31 -6.04 6.64
C TRP A 547 -23.22 -5.50 5.20
N LYS A 548 -23.36 -4.17 5.00
CA LYS A 548 -23.13 -3.50 3.72
C LYS A 548 -21.64 -3.44 3.41
N ARG A 549 -20.82 -3.01 4.36
CA ARG A 549 -19.37 -2.89 4.22
C ARG A 549 -18.70 -4.21 3.84
N ARG A 550 -19.19 -5.35 4.34
CA ARG A 550 -18.67 -6.69 4.01
C ARG A 550 -18.87 -7.12 2.56
N GLN A 551 -19.67 -6.40 1.80
CA GLN A 551 -19.94 -6.68 0.39
C GLN A 551 -19.31 -5.64 -0.54
N PHE A 552 -18.49 -4.75 0.01
CA PHE A 552 -17.82 -3.71 -0.77
C PHE A 552 -16.57 -4.24 -1.46
N ALA A 553 -16.23 -3.62 -2.62
CA ALA A 553 -14.99 -3.89 -3.33
C ALA A 553 -13.75 -3.56 -2.48
N PRO A 554 -12.60 -4.21 -2.71
CA PRO A 554 -11.32 -3.78 -2.15
C PRO A 554 -10.96 -2.38 -2.64
N GLY A 555 -10.08 -1.70 -1.91
CA GLY A 555 -9.58 -0.38 -2.27
C GLY A 555 -8.37 -0.01 -1.43
N PRO A 556 -7.53 0.94 -1.86
CA PRO A 556 -6.30 1.29 -1.18
C PRO A 556 -6.54 1.72 0.26
N LYS A 557 -5.80 1.14 1.20
CA LYS A 557 -5.74 1.60 2.58
C LYS A 557 -4.77 2.77 2.67
N ILE A 558 -5.24 3.88 3.23
CA ILE A 558 -4.43 5.09 3.49
C ILE A 558 -4.44 5.49 4.97
N SER A 559 -5.50 5.16 5.70
CA SER A 559 -5.71 5.53 7.10
C SER A 559 -5.15 4.49 8.08
N SER A 560 -5.09 4.82 9.35
CA SER A 560 -4.63 3.91 10.41
C SER A 560 -5.54 2.67 10.55
N LEU A 561 -6.84 2.81 10.28
CA LEU A 561 -7.83 1.73 10.35
C LEU A 561 -8.84 1.80 9.19
N ALA A 562 -8.66 0.91 8.20
CA ALA A 562 -9.52 0.82 7.02
C ALA A 562 -10.63 -0.21 7.17
N PHE A 563 -11.78 0.03 6.55
CA PHE A 563 -12.85 -0.96 6.47
C PHE A 563 -12.50 -2.11 5.53
N GLY A 564 -12.70 -3.33 6.01
CA GLY A 564 -12.50 -4.57 5.27
C GLY A 564 -11.31 -5.36 5.80
N ARG A 565 -10.09 -4.82 5.70
CA ARG A 565 -8.90 -5.56 6.12
C ARG A 565 -8.59 -5.44 7.61
N ASP A 566 -8.67 -4.24 8.18
CA ASP A 566 -8.23 -3.98 9.56
C ASP A 566 -9.38 -4.04 10.55
N ARG A 567 -10.45 -3.26 10.29
CA ARG A 567 -11.59 -3.21 11.20
C ARG A 567 -12.44 -4.47 11.09
N ARG A 568 -12.42 -5.30 12.13
CA ARG A 568 -13.01 -6.66 12.13
C ARG A 568 -14.15 -6.77 13.14
N LEU A 569 -15.30 -6.12 12.87
CA LEU A 569 -16.49 -6.30 13.72
C LEU A 569 -17.32 -7.50 13.27
N PRO A 570 -18.00 -8.20 14.21
CA PRO A 570 -18.96 -9.25 13.88
C PRO A 570 -20.17 -8.66 13.12
N VAL A 571 -20.50 -9.22 11.97
CA VAL A 571 -21.69 -8.80 11.19
C VAL A 571 -22.98 -9.09 11.95
N THR A 572 -23.06 -10.27 12.59
CA THR A 572 -24.24 -10.70 13.35
C THR A 572 -24.16 -10.27 14.82
N SER A 573 -23.85 -9.00 15.08
CA SER A 573 -23.80 -8.43 16.42
C SER A 573 -25.10 -7.71 16.76
N ARG A 574 -25.51 -7.82 18.03
CA ARG A 574 -26.59 -6.98 18.63
C ARG A 574 -26.05 -5.86 19.50
N TRP A 575 -24.73 -5.84 19.72
CA TRP A 575 -24.11 -4.74 20.45
C TRP A 575 -24.32 -3.42 19.69
N ARG A 576 -24.72 -2.40 20.41
CA ARG A 576 -24.84 -1.03 19.91
C ARG A 576 -24.24 -0.11 20.96
N GLU A 577 -23.37 0.78 20.53
CA GLU A 577 -22.71 1.72 21.43
C GLU A 577 -23.70 2.68 22.10
N GLN A 578 -24.86 2.91 21.49
CA GLN A 578 -25.94 3.73 22.07
C GLN A 578 -26.61 3.10 23.30
N ASP A 579 -26.48 1.79 23.48
CA ASP A 579 -27.13 1.02 24.55
C ASP A 579 -26.20 0.87 25.78
N SER A 580 -24.95 1.40 25.71
CA SER A 580 -23.90 1.25 26.72
C SER A 580 -23.81 2.44 27.69
#